data_8027a21dcb1bfcd8d413cd425140d07e
#
_entry.id   8027a21dcb1bfcd8d413cd425140d07e
#
_cell.length_a   1.000
_cell.length_b   1.000
_cell.length_c   1.000
_cell.angle_alpha   90.00
_cell.angle_beta   90.00
_cell.angle_gamma   90.00
#
_symmetry.space_group_name_H-M   'P 1'
#
loop_
_entity.id
_entity.type
_entity.pdbx_description
1 polymer ?
#
loop_
_entity_poly.entity_id
_entity_poly.type
_entity_poly.pdbx_seq_one_letter_code
_entity_poly.pdbx_strand_id
1 'polypeptide(L)'
;MEKAREFQKNIYFCFIDYAKAFDCVDHNKLWKILKEMGIPDLLTCLLRNLYAGREATVRTGHGTTDWFQIGKGVREGCILSPCLFNLYAEYIMRNAGLKETQAGIKTSGRNINTIICLCWQNNVSAFECAI
;
A
#
# COMPACT_ATOMS: atom_id res chain seq x y z
N MET A 1 -19.29 -10.33 -3.92
CA MET A 1 -19.37 -11.64 -4.60
C MET A 1 -20.81 -12.11 -4.85
N GLU A 2 -21.72 -12.06 -3.89
CA GLU A 2 -23.12 -12.49 -4.08
C GLU A 2 -23.81 -11.87 -5.26
N LYS A 3 -23.74 -10.54 -5.42
CA LYS A 3 -24.38 -9.85 -6.56
C LYS A 3 -23.88 -10.27 -7.93
N ALA A 4 -22.59 -10.57 -8.07
CA ALA A 4 -22.06 -11.02 -9.36
C ALA A 4 -22.53 -12.44 -9.70
N ARG A 5 -22.72 -13.28 -8.67
CA ARG A 5 -23.31 -14.61 -8.82
C ARG A 5 -24.79 -14.55 -9.22
N GLU A 6 -25.53 -13.61 -8.62
CA GLU A 6 -26.94 -13.35 -8.92
C GLU A 6 -27.15 -12.89 -10.37
N PHE A 7 -26.22 -12.08 -10.89
CA PHE A 7 -26.26 -11.58 -12.27
C PHE A 7 -25.47 -12.44 -13.28
N GLN A 8 -24.95 -13.60 -12.89
CA GLN A 8 -24.13 -14.51 -13.73
C GLN A 8 -23.00 -13.79 -14.48
N LYS A 9 -22.37 -12.81 -13.84
CA LYS A 9 -21.26 -12.05 -14.41
C LYS A 9 -19.92 -12.62 -13.97
N ASN A 10 -18.97 -12.71 -14.91
CA ASN A 10 -17.61 -13.14 -14.61
C ASN A 10 -16.92 -12.11 -13.72
N ILE A 11 -16.28 -12.58 -12.65
CA ILE A 11 -15.42 -11.77 -11.79
C ILE A 11 -13.98 -12.13 -12.11
N TYR A 12 -13.16 -11.12 -12.31
CA TYR A 12 -11.73 -11.29 -12.52
C TYR A 12 -10.99 -10.90 -11.25
N PHE A 13 -10.11 -11.78 -10.79
CA PHE A 13 -9.25 -11.51 -9.63
C PHE A 13 -7.84 -11.20 -10.12
N CYS A 14 -7.27 -10.12 -9.62
CA CYS A 14 -5.88 -9.78 -9.80
C CYS A 14 -5.18 -9.87 -8.44
N PHE A 15 -4.20 -10.76 -8.33
CA PHE A 15 -3.38 -10.88 -7.13
C PHE A 15 -2.07 -10.13 -7.36
N ILE A 16 -1.77 -9.18 -6.49
CA ILE A 16 -0.54 -8.41 -6.54
C ILE A 16 0.29 -8.78 -5.32
N ASP A 17 1.43 -9.39 -5.59
CA ASP A 17 2.43 -9.69 -4.57
C ASP A 17 3.58 -8.69 -4.70
N TYR A 18 3.88 -8.02 -3.59
CA TYR A 18 4.96 -7.05 -3.53
C TYR A 18 6.23 -7.72 -3.01
N ALA A 19 7.21 -7.87 -3.87
CA ALA A 19 8.55 -8.22 -3.42
C ALA A 19 9.09 -7.08 -2.53
N LYS A 20 9.34 -7.35 -1.24
CA LYS A 20 9.84 -6.36 -0.27
C LYS A 20 8.92 -5.14 -0.12
N ALA A 21 7.65 -5.37 0.12
CA ALA A 21 6.62 -4.35 0.21
C ALA A 21 7.01 -3.17 1.12
N PHE A 22 7.46 -3.46 2.35
CA PHE A 22 7.83 -2.42 3.31
C PHE A 22 9.13 -1.70 2.96
N ASP A 23 10.11 -2.39 2.38
CA ASP A 23 11.41 -1.81 2.01
C ASP A 23 11.32 -0.87 0.80
N CYS A 24 10.28 -1.04 -0.04
CA CYS A 24 10.12 -0.28 -1.28
C CYS A 24 9.41 1.06 -1.10
N VAL A 25 8.90 1.38 0.08
CA VAL A 25 8.19 2.64 0.34
C VAL A 25 9.14 3.82 0.26
N ASP A 26 8.94 4.69 -0.73
CA ASP A 26 9.68 5.95 -0.87
C ASP A 26 9.11 6.99 0.11
N HIS A 27 9.93 7.49 1.02
CA HIS A 27 9.51 8.44 2.05
C HIS A 27 8.97 9.74 1.45
N ASN A 28 9.60 10.30 0.41
CA ASN A 28 9.16 11.55 -0.19
C ASN A 28 7.79 11.40 -0.85
N LYS A 29 7.58 10.28 -1.54
CA LYS A 29 6.27 9.96 -2.12
C LYS A 29 5.24 9.74 -1.02
N LEU A 30 5.58 9.01 0.04
CA LEU A 30 4.69 8.76 1.17
C LEU A 30 4.18 10.07 1.79
N TRP A 31 5.08 11.02 2.06
CA TRP A 31 4.69 12.32 2.64
C TRP A 31 3.76 13.12 1.72
N LYS A 32 4.01 13.06 0.43
CA LYS A 32 3.14 13.70 -0.57
C LYS A 32 1.76 13.05 -0.59
N ILE A 33 1.71 11.73 -0.57
CA ILE A 33 0.46 10.95 -0.54
C ILE A 33 -0.37 11.30 0.70
N LEU A 34 0.24 11.29 1.88
CA LEU A 34 -0.46 11.64 3.13
C LEU A 34 -1.07 13.03 3.08
N LYS A 35 -0.33 13.99 2.52
CA LYS A 35 -0.83 15.35 2.34
C LYS A 35 -2.00 15.43 1.35
N GLU A 36 -1.90 14.75 0.21
CA GLU A 36 -2.98 14.69 -0.79
C GLU A 36 -4.24 13.98 -0.27
N MET A 37 -4.07 13.04 0.66
CA MET A 37 -5.18 12.36 1.34
C MET A 37 -5.81 13.19 2.48
N GLY A 38 -5.30 14.40 2.73
CA GLY A 38 -5.83 15.30 3.74
C GLY A 38 -5.38 15.00 5.19
N ILE A 39 -4.31 14.20 5.35
CA ILE A 39 -3.72 13.98 6.68
C ILE A 39 -3.12 15.30 7.18
N PRO A 40 -3.45 15.72 8.43
CA PRO A 40 -2.96 16.97 9.00
C PRO A 40 -1.43 17.10 8.96
N ASP A 41 -0.94 18.30 8.63
CA ASP A 41 0.50 18.57 8.51
C ASP A 41 1.26 18.25 9.80
N LEU A 42 0.65 18.45 10.97
CA LEU A 42 1.23 18.08 12.26
C LEU A 42 1.56 16.57 12.33
N LEU A 43 0.61 15.72 11.95
CA LEU A 43 0.82 14.26 11.95
C LEU A 43 1.86 13.83 10.91
N THR A 44 1.83 14.45 9.74
CA THR A 44 2.83 14.20 8.70
C THR A 44 4.23 14.61 9.16
N CYS A 45 4.35 15.72 9.88
CA CYS A 45 5.60 16.18 10.47
C CYS A 45 6.12 15.22 11.54
N LEU A 46 5.26 14.74 12.44
CA LEU A 46 5.62 13.74 13.45
C LEU A 46 6.11 12.44 12.81
N LEU A 47 5.42 11.96 11.78
CA LEU A 47 5.85 10.77 11.03
C LEU A 47 7.21 11.00 10.35
N ARG A 48 7.41 12.16 9.72
CA ARG A 48 8.71 12.52 9.14
C ARG A 48 9.83 12.47 10.17
N ASN A 49 9.62 13.06 11.33
CA ASN A 49 10.61 13.04 12.42
C ASN A 49 10.88 11.62 12.92
N LEU A 50 9.85 10.77 12.95
CA LEU A 50 10.00 9.37 13.33
C LEU A 50 10.89 8.58 12.35
N TYR A 51 10.90 8.95 11.07
CA TYR A 51 11.69 8.32 10.01
C TYR A 51 12.98 9.07 9.65
N ALA A 52 13.17 10.30 10.14
CA ALA A 52 14.34 11.11 9.86
C ALA A 52 15.59 10.59 10.58
N GLY A 53 16.74 10.65 9.90
CA GLY A 53 18.04 10.35 10.50
C GLY A 53 18.20 8.92 11.01
N ARG A 54 17.46 7.97 10.50
CA ARG A 54 17.59 6.57 10.90
C ARG A 54 18.81 5.95 10.27
N GLU A 55 19.59 5.31 11.12
CA GLU A 55 20.76 4.55 10.73
C GLU A 55 20.59 3.08 11.14
N ALA A 56 21.21 2.21 10.40
CA ALA A 56 21.26 0.79 10.70
C ALA A 56 22.67 0.25 10.57
N THR A 57 22.93 -0.82 11.27
CA THR A 57 24.11 -1.67 11.11
C THR A 57 23.68 -3.12 11.07
N VAL A 58 24.39 -3.93 10.33
CA VAL A 58 24.07 -5.36 10.20
C VAL A 58 25.15 -6.17 10.91
N ARG A 59 24.71 -7.08 11.78
CA ARG A 59 25.61 -8.03 12.44
C ARG A 59 25.78 -9.25 11.53
N THR A 60 27.01 -9.50 11.13
CA THR A 60 27.41 -10.67 10.33
C THR A 60 28.24 -11.63 11.17
N GLY A 61 28.48 -12.84 10.67
CA GLY A 61 29.41 -13.80 11.33
C GLY A 61 30.85 -13.29 11.44
N HIS A 62 31.22 -12.25 10.71
CA HIS A 62 32.56 -11.65 10.69
C HIS A 62 32.65 -10.29 11.41
N GLY A 63 31.55 -9.84 12.06
CA GLY A 63 31.48 -8.56 12.77
C GLY A 63 30.26 -7.75 12.40
N THR A 64 30.25 -6.47 12.75
CA THR A 64 29.21 -5.51 12.39
C THR A 64 29.68 -4.62 11.24
N THR A 65 28.74 -4.28 10.34
CA THR A 65 29.02 -3.30 9.29
C THR A 65 29.14 -1.90 9.86
N ASP A 66 29.67 -0.97 9.06
CA ASP A 66 29.57 0.45 9.37
C ASP A 66 28.09 0.89 9.37
N TRP A 67 27.80 1.96 10.09
CA TRP A 67 26.47 2.55 10.12
C TRP A 67 26.11 3.15 8.75
N PHE A 68 24.93 2.84 8.27
CA PHE A 68 24.41 3.40 7.03
C PHE A 68 23.02 3.99 7.24
N GLN A 69 22.71 5.05 6.51
CA GLN A 69 21.42 5.72 6.61
C GLN A 69 20.31 4.97 5.86
N ILE A 70 19.13 4.90 6.49
CA ILE A 70 17.93 4.31 5.91
C ILE A 70 17.13 5.43 5.24
N GLY A 71 17.18 5.50 3.91
CA GLY A 71 16.49 6.54 3.11
C GLY A 71 15.10 6.14 2.60
N LYS A 72 14.69 4.89 2.77
CA LYS A 72 13.41 4.35 2.27
C LYS A 72 12.92 3.21 3.16
N GLY A 73 11.66 2.81 2.92
CA GLY A 73 11.04 1.71 3.63
C GLY A 73 10.32 2.13 4.90
N VAL A 74 9.39 1.29 5.34
CA VAL A 74 8.71 1.38 6.63
C VAL A 74 9.16 0.25 7.54
N ARG A 75 9.24 0.54 8.85
CA ARG A 75 9.84 -0.39 9.82
C ARG A 75 8.98 -1.62 10.02
N GLU A 76 9.53 -2.81 9.79
CA GLU A 76 8.89 -4.07 10.16
C GLU A 76 8.64 -4.14 11.68
N GLY A 77 7.52 -4.76 12.06
CA GLY A 77 7.11 -4.87 13.47
C GLY A 77 6.58 -3.59 14.12
N CYS A 78 6.49 -2.48 13.38
CA CYS A 78 5.84 -1.26 13.87
C CYS A 78 4.35 -1.28 13.52
N ILE A 79 3.49 -0.97 14.48
CA ILE A 79 2.02 -0.94 14.31
C ILE A 79 1.54 0.05 13.24
N LEU A 80 2.33 1.10 12.96
CA LEU A 80 2.01 2.11 11.95
C LEU A 80 2.38 1.68 10.53
N SER A 81 3.34 0.79 10.38
CA SER A 81 3.89 0.44 9.06
C SER A 81 2.88 -0.21 8.11
N PRO A 82 2.00 -1.13 8.56
CA PRO A 82 0.94 -1.64 7.72
C PRO A 82 -0.02 -0.54 7.22
N CYS A 83 -0.39 0.39 8.11
CA CYS A 83 -1.27 1.50 7.75
C CYS A 83 -0.63 2.42 6.71
N LEU A 84 0.64 2.80 6.91
CA LEU A 84 1.38 3.65 5.98
C LEU A 84 1.56 2.97 4.61
N PHE A 85 1.88 1.67 4.63
CA PHE A 85 1.99 0.91 3.40
C PHE A 85 0.64 0.80 2.67
N ASN A 86 -0.45 0.54 3.37
CA ASN A 86 -1.78 0.44 2.74
C ASN A 86 -2.18 1.76 2.07
N LEU A 87 -1.95 2.90 2.72
CA LEU A 87 -2.21 4.22 2.12
C LEU A 87 -1.35 4.45 0.88
N TYR A 88 -0.07 4.06 0.95
CA TYR A 88 0.87 4.16 -0.16
C TYR A 88 0.45 3.26 -1.34
N ALA A 89 0.11 2.00 -1.06
CA ALA A 89 -0.34 1.04 -2.07
C ALA A 89 -1.67 1.46 -2.70
N GLU A 90 -2.63 1.92 -1.91
CA GLU A 90 -3.91 2.42 -2.41
C GLU A 90 -3.73 3.59 -3.39
N TYR A 91 -2.87 4.54 -3.04
CA TYR A 91 -2.56 5.66 -3.91
C TYR A 91 -1.95 5.20 -5.23
N ILE A 92 -0.98 4.29 -5.20
CA ILE A 92 -0.36 3.73 -6.39
C ILE A 92 -1.40 3.03 -7.26
N MET A 93 -2.25 2.20 -6.67
CA MET A 93 -3.29 1.48 -7.39
C MET A 93 -4.31 2.41 -8.04
N ARG A 94 -4.70 3.47 -7.33
CA ARG A 94 -5.61 4.50 -7.88
C ARG A 94 -5.01 5.22 -9.08
N ASN A 95 -3.70 5.46 -9.08
CA ASN A 95 -3.01 6.17 -10.15
C ASN A 95 -2.47 5.25 -11.27
N ALA A 96 -2.52 3.94 -11.08
CA ALA A 96 -2.10 2.96 -12.09
C ALA A 96 -3.08 2.81 -13.27
N GLY A 97 -4.15 3.60 -13.33
CA GLY A 97 -5.13 3.56 -14.42
C GLY A 97 -6.02 2.31 -14.44
N LEU A 98 -5.97 1.49 -13.39
CA LEU A 98 -6.81 0.28 -13.26
C LEU A 98 -8.30 0.61 -13.05
N LYS A 99 -8.63 1.90 -12.94
CA LYS A 99 -10.00 2.38 -12.68
C LYS A 99 -10.96 2.31 -13.85
N GLU A 100 -10.49 2.13 -15.07
CA GLU A 100 -11.33 2.28 -16.26
C GLU A 100 -11.31 1.06 -17.18
N THR A 101 -11.37 -0.13 -16.67
CA THR A 101 -11.87 -1.21 -17.52
C THR A 101 -13.37 -1.10 -17.60
N GLN A 102 -13.86 -0.80 -18.82
CA GLN A 102 -15.30 -0.71 -19.14
C GLN A 102 -16.10 -2.01 -18.94
N ALA A 103 -15.49 -3.01 -18.33
CA ALA A 103 -16.09 -4.30 -17.98
C ALA A 103 -16.63 -4.25 -16.54
N GLY A 104 -17.70 -3.52 -16.32
CA GLY A 104 -18.35 -3.45 -15.01
C GLY A 104 -19.81 -3.90 -15.05
N ILE A 105 -20.37 -4.27 -13.89
CA ILE A 105 -21.80 -4.51 -13.70
C ILE A 105 -22.46 -3.15 -13.41
N LYS A 106 -23.44 -2.76 -14.24
CA LYS A 106 -24.25 -1.58 -13.95
C LYS A 106 -25.34 -1.95 -12.95
N THR A 107 -25.30 -1.36 -11.77
CA THR A 107 -26.37 -1.48 -10.77
C THR A 107 -26.82 -0.08 -10.37
N SER A 108 -28.10 0.22 -10.55
CA SER A 108 -28.71 1.53 -10.22
C SER A 108 -27.93 2.74 -10.77
N GLY A 109 -27.49 2.65 -12.04
CA GLY A 109 -26.77 3.76 -12.71
C GLY A 109 -25.30 3.90 -12.37
N ARG A 110 -24.72 3.03 -11.55
CA ARG A 110 -23.28 2.99 -11.25
C ARG A 110 -22.65 1.74 -11.85
N ASN A 111 -21.47 1.92 -12.47
CA ASN A 111 -20.62 0.79 -12.86
C ASN A 111 -19.93 0.23 -11.62
N ILE A 112 -20.14 -1.04 -11.33
CA ILE A 112 -19.34 -1.77 -10.34
C ILE A 112 -18.25 -2.49 -11.13
N ASN A 113 -17.01 -2.11 -10.91
CA ASN A 113 -15.88 -2.73 -11.58
C ASN A 113 -15.81 -4.22 -11.21
N THR A 114 -15.55 -5.05 -12.21
CA THR A 114 -15.52 -6.51 -12.08
C THR A 114 -14.15 -7.02 -11.66
N ILE A 115 -13.16 -6.12 -11.50
CA ILE A 115 -11.79 -6.46 -11.11
C ILE A 115 -11.64 -6.20 -9.61
N ILE A 116 -11.33 -7.24 -8.87
CA ILE A 116 -10.98 -7.17 -7.45
C ILE A 116 -9.47 -7.35 -7.37
N CYS A 117 -8.77 -6.29 -6.96
CA CYS A 117 -7.34 -6.36 -6.69
C CYS A 117 -7.11 -6.72 -5.23
N LEU A 118 -6.49 -7.85 -5.00
CA LEU A 118 -6.08 -8.31 -3.66
C LEU A 118 -4.58 -8.09 -3.52
N CYS A 119 -4.20 -7.19 -2.61
CA CYS A 119 -2.80 -7.01 -2.24
C CYS A 119 -2.47 -7.97 -1.10
N TRP A 120 -1.55 -8.91 -1.34
CA TRP A 120 -1.08 -9.83 -0.34
C TRP A 120 0.18 -9.28 0.32
N GLN A 121 0.19 -9.25 1.64
CA GLN A 121 1.37 -9.01 2.44
C GLN A 121 1.55 -10.14 3.44
N ASN A 122 2.74 -10.73 3.48
CA ASN A 122 3.09 -11.67 4.53
C ASN A 122 2.93 -10.98 5.90
N ASN A 123 1.98 -11.44 6.72
CA ASN A 123 1.63 -10.98 8.06
C ASN A 123 0.62 -9.81 8.20
N VAL A 124 -0.06 -9.39 7.16
CA VAL A 124 -1.19 -8.46 7.32
C VAL A 124 -2.41 -9.05 6.65
N SER A 125 -3.52 -9.10 7.38
CA SER A 125 -4.81 -9.55 6.87
C SER A 125 -5.15 -8.86 5.55
N ALA A 126 -5.58 -9.67 4.57
CA ALA A 126 -5.97 -9.21 3.25
C ALA A 126 -7.00 -8.06 3.37
N PHE A 127 -6.64 -6.88 2.88
CA PHE A 127 -7.60 -5.81 2.68
C PHE A 127 -8.25 -6.00 1.32
N GLU A 128 -9.55 -6.22 1.34
CA GLU A 128 -10.38 -6.22 0.16
C GLU A 128 -10.54 -4.76 -0.30
N CYS A 129 -9.74 -4.36 -1.28
CA CYS A 129 -9.92 -3.06 -1.93
C CYS A 129 -10.98 -3.26 -3.02
N ALA A 130 -12.23 -2.97 -2.71
CA ALA A 130 -13.28 -2.84 -3.72
C ALA A 130 -13.09 -1.49 -4.41
N ILE A 131 -12.62 -1.55 -5.65
CA ILE A 131 -12.52 -0.38 -6.55
C ILE A 131 -13.83 -0.24 -7.34
#